data_7b507d5855f0de56f0cccb609bcc5bc8
#
_entry.id   7b507d5855f0de56f0cccb609bcc5bc8
#
_cell.length_a   1.000
_cell.length_b   1.000
_cell.length_c   1.000
_cell.angle_alpha   90.00
_cell.angle_beta   90.00
_cell.angle_gamma   90.00
#
_symmetry.space_group_name_H-M   'P 1'
#
loop_
_entity.id
_entity.type
_entity.pdbx_description
1 polymer ?
#
loop_
_entity_poly.entity_id
_entity_poly.type
_entity_poly.pdbx_seq_one_letter_code
_entity_poly.pdbx_strand_id
1 'polypeptide(L)'
;MKKVYIYLLTLVVVGCMFTACSDDMLDTAPSTQMSGSELLSSADKAMVPLNGIYRAMYSTGWSVGGNTHQASSYIHHVLMADVMGEDHIMKAQGSGWFWYDCIYNVKSRYTSKSWRSYDVWNAYYTLVSNANYILASEATMQGESAKIKNVMGQAYAIRAFSYFMLVQNFARTYKGHEQDPGLPIYTEPTLPETEGQPRSTVAKVYEQIEADIDKAVELLKGTERIHISHIDYAVALGLQARIAMTMEKWDKMKTAATTAIEATEANIKKPEDILKGMNDQSLSNVMWGAEIIADQSSQWASFFTHMDASAEKYGARARKTINTELYAEMSIKDIRRAWWNPDDKA
;
A
#
# COMPACT_ATOMS: atom_id res chain seq x y z
N MET A 1 33.73 -53.40 46.50
CA MET A 1 32.62 -53.61 45.58
C MET A 1 31.61 -52.45 45.56
N LYS A 2 31.08 -51.94 46.66
CA LYS A 2 30.11 -50.83 46.66
C LYS A 2 30.58 -49.55 45.97
N LYS A 3 31.84 -49.15 46.08
CA LYS A 3 32.38 -47.94 45.42
C LYS A 3 32.44 -48.08 43.90
N VAL A 4 32.70 -49.26 43.35
CA VAL A 4 32.78 -49.49 41.89
C VAL A 4 31.37 -49.36 41.27
N TYR A 5 30.33 -49.84 41.95
CA TYR A 5 28.94 -49.69 41.50
C TYR A 5 28.49 -48.21 41.47
N ILE A 6 28.93 -47.40 42.43
CA ILE A 6 28.61 -45.96 42.46
C ILE A 6 29.23 -45.26 41.27
N TYR A 7 30.50 -45.55 40.96
CA TYR A 7 31.18 -44.95 39.79
C TYR A 7 30.59 -45.39 38.45
N LEU A 8 30.14 -46.64 38.35
CA LEU A 8 29.45 -47.16 37.16
C LEU A 8 28.07 -46.51 37.00
N LEU A 9 27.33 -46.31 38.10
CA LEU A 9 26.00 -45.64 38.09
C LEU A 9 26.16 -44.18 37.74
N THR A 10 27.18 -43.49 38.25
CA THR A 10 27.46 -42.07 37.90
C THR A 10 27.84 -41.90 36.43
N LEU A 11 28.63 -42.84 35.87
CA LEU A 11 29.02 -42.84 34.47
C LEU A 11 27.82 -43.02 33.52
N VAL A 12 26.86 -43.89 33.88
CA VAL A 12 25.65 -44.12 33.12
C VAL A 12 24.72 -42.89 33.17
N VAL A 13 24.57 -42.27 34.34
CA VAL A 13 23.75 -41.06 34.49
C VAL A 13 24.33 -39.86 33.71
N VAL A 14 25.67 -39.71 33.72
CA VAL A 14 26.32 -38.65 32.93
C VAL A 14 26.24 -38.95 31.43
N GLY A 15 26.32 -40.23 31.01
CA GLY A 15 26.11 -40.63 29.62
C GLY A 15 24.71 -40.36 29.08
N CYS A 16 23.67 -40.43 29.91
CA CYS A 16 22.29 -40.15 29.53
C CYS A 16 21.99 -38.62 29.41
N MET A 17 22.84 -37.75 29.96
CA MET A 17 22.64 -36.31 29.85
C MET A 17 23.10 -35.70 28.50
N PHE A 18 23.78 -36.45 27.67
CA PHE A 18 24.27 -35.98 26.37
C PHE A 18 23.42 -36.40 25.18
N THR A 19 22.29 -37.10 25.39
CA THR A 19 21.40 -37.55 24.33
C THR A 19 20.08 -36.74 24.26
N ALA A 20 20.01 -35.62 25.00
CA ALA A 20 18.84 -34.78 24.98
C ALA A 20 19.11 -33.56 24.12
N CYS A 21 18.50 -33.50 23.01
CA CYS A 21 18.23 -32.47 22.01
C CYS A 21 18.83 -32.82 20.65
N SER A 22 18.07 -33.52 19.83
CA SER A 22 18.25 -33.40 18.39
C SER A 22 17.75 -32.03 17.98
N ASP A 23 18.46 -31.31 17.13
CA ASP A 23 18.05 -30.01 16.57
C ASP A 23 16.65 -30.06 15.92
N ASP A 24 16.19 -31.24 15.49
CA ASP A 24 14.84 -31.50 14.94
C ASP A 24 13.69 -31.18 15.91
N MET A 25 13.92 -31.18 17.24
CA MET A 25 12.88 -30.81 18.22
C MET A 25 12.74 -29.29 18.39
N LEU A 26 13.69 -28.51 17.88
CA LEU A 26 13.67 -27.04 17.91
C LEU A 26 13.04 -26.45 16.64
N ASP A 27 12.90 -27.23 15.58
CA ASP A 27 12.23 -26.88 14.34
C ASP A 27 10.70 -27.12 14.44
N THR A 28 10.07 -26.51 15.43
CA THR A 28 8.61 -26.52 15.56
C THR A 28 8.00 -25.47 14.65
N ALA A 29 7.61 -25.84 13.45
CA ALA A 29 6.68 -25.06 12.67
C ALA A 29 5.29 -25.12 13.35
N PRO A 30 4.59 -23.99 13.55
CA PRO A 30 3.23 -24.02 14.10
C PRO A 30 2.34 -24.90 13.23
N SER A 31 1.70 -25.91 13.79
CA SER A 31 0.84 -26.86 13.07
C SER A 31 -0.40 -26.22 12.43
N THR A 32 -0.69 -24.96 12.78
CA THR A 32 -1.84 -24.18 12.30
C THR A 32 -1.46 -22.97 11.44
N GLN A 33 -0.15 -22.72 11.23
CA GLN A 33 0.33 -21.60 10.43
C GLN A 33 1.39 -22.09 9.44
N MET A 34 1.27 -21.66 8.20
CA MET A 34 2.30 -21.91 7.19
C MET A 34 3.52 -21.02 7.45
N SER A 35 4.73 -21.56 7.32
CA SER A 35 5.98 -20.77 7.40
C SER A 35 6.07 -19.81 6.20
N GLY A 36 6.81 -18.72 6.36
CA GLY A 36 7.05 -17.77 5.25
C GLY A 36 7.70 -18.45 4.04
N SER A 37 8.64 -19.36 4.25
CA SER A 37 9.27 -20.15 3.19
C SER A 37 8.30 -21.08 2.47
N GLU A 38 7.36 -21.66 3.20
CA GLU A 38 6.34 -22.50 2.60
C GLU A 38 5.34 -21.69 1.78
N LEU A 39 4.91 -20.52 2.25
CA LEU A 39 4.04 -19.61 1.52
C LEU A 39 4.65 -19.13 0.20
N LEU A 40 5.96 -19.00 0.13
CA LEU A 40 6.68 -18.55 -1.06
C LEU A 40 7.21 -19.72 -1.92
N SER A 41 6.92 -20.95 -1.57
CA SER A 41 7.41 -22.15 -2.28
C SER A 41 6.76 -22.36 -3.65
N SER A 42 5.58 -21.79 -3.89
CA SER A 42 4.90 -21.86 -5.19
C SER A 42 4.08 -20.61 -5.49
N ALA A 43 3.83 -20.36 -6.79
CA ALA A 43 3.05 -19.21 -7.23
C ALA A 43 1.63 -19.20 -6.65
N ASP A 44 0.97 -20.36 -6.57
CA ASP A 44 -0.38 -20.47 -5.99
C ASP A 44 -0.39 -20.13 -4.49
N LYS A 45 0.61 -20.57 -3.73
CA LYS A 45 0.75 -20.22 -2.31
C LYS A 45 1.15 -18.76 -2.10
N ALA A 46 2.00 -18.20 -2.97
CA ALA A 46 2.46 -16.81 -2.92
C ALA A 46 1.34 -15.79 -3.11
N MET A 47 0.20 -16.20 -3.66
CA MET A 47 -1.01 -15.37 -3.70
C MET A 47 -1.54 -15.01 -2.30
N VAL A 48 -1.28 -15.83 -1.27
CA VAL A 48 -1.73 -15.54 0.10
C VAL A 48 -1.04 -14.29 0.68
N PRO A 49 0.31 -14.22 0.76
CA PRO A 49 0.97 -12.99 1.21
C PRO A 49 0.73 -11.81 0.26
N LEU A 50 0.60 -12.02 -1.05
CA LEU A 50 0.26 -10.97 -2.00
C LEU A 50 -1.11 -10.36 -1.71
N ASN A 51 -2.13 -11.18 -1.46
CA ASN A 51 -3.46 -10.72 -1.02
C ASN A 51 -3.39 -9.99 0.33
N GLY A 52 -2.50 -10.43 1.22
CA GLY A 52 -2.22 -9.75 2.49
C GLY A 52 -1.70 -8.33 2.27
N ILE A 53 -0.83 -8.11 1.28
CA ILE A 53 -0.33 -6.79 0.90
C ILE A 53 -1.48 -5.90 0.40
N TYR A 54 -2.32 -6.38 -0.51
CA TYR A 54 -3.48 -5.62 -0.99
C TYR A 54 -4.44 -5.26 0.14
N ARG A 55 -4.71 -6.21 1.05
CA ARG A 55 -5.55 -5.95 2.23
C ARG A 55 -4.96 -4.89 3.15
N ALA A 56 -3.65 -4.86 3.34
CA ALA A 56 -2.98 -3.85 4.14
C ALA A 56 -3.19 -2.43 3.60
N MET A 57 -3.41 -2.25 2.30
CA MET A 57 -3.63 -0.93 1.70
C MET A 57 -4.94 -0.25 2.16
N TYR A 58 -5.91 -1.01 2.66
CA TYR A 58 -7.19 -0.47 3.15
C TYR A 58 -7.54 -0.89 4.58
N SER A 59 -6.75 -1.74 5.21
CA SER A 59 -6.97 -2.17 6.61
C SER A 59 -6.52 -1.10 7.60
N THR A 60 -7.18 -1.06 8.77
CA THR A 60 -6.87 -0.13 9.84
C THR A 60 -5.82 -0.67 10.79
N GLY A 61 -5.00 0.22 11.36
CA GLY A 61 -4.20 -0.03 12.56
C GLY A 61 -2.96 -0.89 12.41
N TRP A 62 -2.62 -1.35 11.22
CA TRP A 62 -1.46 -2.21 11.03
C TRP A 62 -0.14 -1.43 10.96
N SER A 63 -0.17 -0.17 10.54
CA SER A 63 1.01 0.69 10.47
C SER A 63 1.28 1.42 11.78
N VAL A 64 0.21 1.88 12.44
CA VAL A 64 0.27 2.58 13.74
C VAL A 64 -0.87 2.10 14.63
N GLY A 65 -0.57 1.28 15.61
CA GLY A 65 -1.58 0.62 16.46
C GLY A 65 -2.43 1.55 17.32
N GLY A 66 -2.04 2.78 17.55
CA GLY A 66 -2.74 3.72 18.44
C GLY A 66 -3.70 4.69 17.77
N ASN A 67 -3.76 4.74 16.43
CA ASN A 67 -4.56 5.75 15.71
C ASN A 67 -5.33 5.15 14.54
N THR A 68 -6.06 4.10 14.80
CA THR A 68 -6.81 3.31 13.79
C THR A 68 -7.83 4.13 13.01
N HIS A 69 -8.31 5.24 13.58
CA HIS A 69 -9.31 6.11 12.94
C HIS A 69 -8.78 6.98 11.81
N GLN A 70 -7.46 7.17 11.72
CA GLN A 70 -6.80 7.98 10.70
C GLN A 70 -5.59 7.28 10.06
N ALA A 71 -5.35 6.01 10.41
CA ALA A 71 -4.23 5.21 9.96
C ALA A 71 -4.74 3.91 9.32
N SER A 72 -5.29 4.02 8.12
CA SER A 72 -5.72 2.92 7.27
C SER A 72 -4.95 2.93 5.96
N SER A 73 -3.63 3.07 6.08
CA SER A 73 -2.72 3.01 4.94
C SER A 73 -3.15 3.92 3.76
N TYR A 74 -3.16 3.40 2.54
CA TYR A 74 -3.39 4.16 1.33
C TYR A 74 -4.67 5.01 1.36
N ILE A 75 -5.79 4.47 1.82
CA ILE A 75 -7.09 5.18 1.84
C ILE A 75 -7.00 6.47 2.66
N HIS A 76 -6.44 6.40 3.86
CA HIS A 76 -6.32 7.57 4.72
C HIS A 76 -5.18 8.52 4.29
N HIS A 77 -4.15 8.00 3.64
CA HIS A 77 -3.08 8.85 3.11
C HIS A 77 -3.58 9.70 1.94
N VAL A 78 -4.44 9.15 1.07
CA VAL A 78 -5.07 9.91 -0.01
C VAL A 78 -6.03 10.96 0.57
N LEU A 79 -6.91 10.57 1.51
CA LEU A 79 -7.81 11.52 2.16
C LEU A 79 -7.05 12.65 2.88
N MET A 80 -5.94 12.32 3.52
CA MET A 80 -5.05 13.31 4.13
C MET A 80 -4.51 14.29 3.07
N ALA A 81 -4.06 13.78 1.93
CA ALA A 81 -3.57 14.62 0.83
C ALA A 81 -4.68 15.53 0.27
N ASP A 82 -5.90 15.01 0.11
CA ASP A 82 -7.04 15.77 -0.40
C ASP A 82 -7.42 16.92 0.54
N VAL A 83 -7.45 16.68 1.87
CA VAL A 83 -7.78 17.76 2.83
C VAL A 83 -6.62 18.73 3.07
N MET A 84 -5.40 18.38 2.65
CA MET A 84 -4.26 19.30 2.60
C MET A 84 -4.21 20.09 1.29
N GLY A 85 -4.91 19.63 0.25
CA GLY A 85 -5.18 20.43 -0.92
C GLY A 85 -6.25 21.49 -0.61
N GLU A 86 -6.44 22.41 -1.52
CA GLU A 86 -7.44 23.46 -1.36
C GLU A 86 -8.84 23.04 -1.87
N ASP A 87 -8.94 21.85 -2.47
CA ASP A 87 -10.18 21.34 -3.06
C ASP A 87 -11.20 20.92 -1.99
N HIS A 88 -10.72 20.30 -0.92
CA HIS A 88 -11.52 19.91 0.24
C HIS A 88 -11.12 20.72 1.48
N ILE A 89 -12.11 21.28 2.14
CA ILE A 89 -11.90 22.08 3.36
C ILE A 89 -12.76 21.56 4.51
N MET A 90 -12.28 21.81 5.73
CA MET A 90 -13.02 21.58 6.96
C MET A 90 -13.31 22.93 7.62
N LYS A 91 -14.59 23.26 7.82
CA LYS A 91 -14.99 24.54 8.41
C LYS A 91 -14.86 24.57 9.95
N ALA A 92 -14.82 23.40 10.57
CA ALA A 92 -14.75 23.27 12.02
C ALA A 92 -14.00 22.00 12.40
N GLN A 93 -13.40 22.00 13.59
CA GLN A 93 -12.67 20.85 14.13
C GLN A 93 -13.56 19.60 14.28
N GLY A 94 -14.80 19.78 14.73
CA GLY A 94 -15.73 18.68 14.96
C GLY A 94 -15.13 17.58 15.83
N SER A 95 -15.10 16.34 15.32
CA SER A 95 -14.45 15.20 15.96
C SER A 95 -12.91 15.22 15.89
N GLY A 96 -12.33 16.16 15.16
CA GLY A 96 -10.88 16.34 15.03
C GLY A 96 -10.19 15.48 13.98
N TRP A 97 -10.89 14.50 13.39
CA TRP A 97 -10.30 13.60 12.43
C TRP A 97 -9.93 14.32 11.12
N PHE A 98 -8.63 14.31 10.79
CA PHE A 98 -7.99 15.06 9.69
C PHE A 98 -8.01 16.60 9.84
N TRP A 99 -8.49 17.14 10.96
CA TRP A 99 -8.48 18.58 11.20
C TRP A 99 -7.07 19.17 11.16
N TYR A 100 -6.12 18.53 11.83
CA TYR A 100 -4.74 19.01 11.89
C TYR A 100 -4.02 18.90 10.53
N ASP A 101 -4.46 17.99 9.68
CA ASP A 101 -3.97 17.91 8.30
C ASP A 101 -4.53 19.07 7.48
N CYS A 102 -5.83 19.35 7.56
CA CYS A 102 -6.51 20.42 6.86
C CYS A 102 -5.97 21.82 7.20
N ILE A 103 -5.69 22.10 8.47
CA ILE A 103 -5.18 23.43 8.91
C ILE A 103 -3.65 23.53 8.86
N TYR A 104 -2.97 22.62 8.21
CA TYR A 104 -1.50 22.57 8.12
C TYR A 104 -0.82 22.66 9.49
N ASN A 105 -1.36 21.99 10.51
CA ASN A 105 -0.74 21.94 11.81
C ASN A 105 0.50 21.06 11.76
N VAL A 106 1.58 21.67 11.35
CA VAL A 106 2.85 21.04 11.07
C VAL A 106 3.52 20.39 12.27
N LYS A 107 3.11 20.71 13.51
CA LYS A 107 3.65 20.06 14.71
C LYS A 107 3.44 18.54 14.66
N SER A 108 2.38 18.08 14.03
CA SER A 108 2.13 16.65 13.83
C SER A 108 3.00 16.02 12.73
N ARG A 109 3.83 16.81 12.02
CA ARG A 109 4.61 16.36 10.85
C ARG A 109 6.11 16.67 10.92
N TYR A 110 6.52 17.65 11.74
CA TYR A 110 7.92 18.12 11.78
C TYR A 110 8.92 17.19 12.44
N THR A 111 8.47 16.26 13.23
CA THR A 111 9.38 15.45 14.02
C THR A 111 9.25 13.99 13.70
N SER A 112 10.36 13.24 13.78
CA SER A 112 10.37 11.78 13.71
C SER A 112 9.50 11.10 14.79
N LYS A 113 9.04 11.84 15.78
CA LYS A 113 8.11 11.37 16.82
C LYS A 113 6.65 11.58 16.46
N SER A 114 6.36 12.23 15.33
CA SER A 114 4.99 12.42 14.87
C SER A 114 4.42 11.12 14.33
N TRP A 115 3.29 10.69 14.89
CA TRP A 115 2.63 9.46 14.46
C TRP A 115 2.23 9.51 12.98
N ARG A 116 1.86 10.66 12.43
CA ARG A 116 1.43 10.79 11.03
C ARG A 116 2.58 10.53 10.04
N SER A 117 3.75 11.12 10.28
CA SER A 117 4.93 10.85 9.45
C SER A 117 5.38 9.40 9.58
N TYR A 118 5.33 8.85 10.80
CA TYR A 118 5.64 7.45 11.05
C TYR A 118 4.65 6.51 10.36
N ASP A 119 3.35 6.82 10.40
CA ASP A 119 2.30 6.03 9.74
C ASP A 119 2.58 5.86 8.25
N VAL A 120 2.75 6.97 7.53
CA VAL A 120 3.03 6.96 6.09
C VAL A 120 4.33 6.21 5.78
N TRP A 121 5.40 6.50 6.54
CA TRP A 121 6.69 5.84 6.37
C TRP A 121 6.59 4.33 6.58
N ASN A 122 6.07 3.94 7.74
CA ASN A 122 5.98 2.54 8.13
C ASN A 122 5.06 1.74 7.19
N ALA A 123 3.92 2.33 6.80
CA ALA A 123 2.98 1.69 5.89
C ALA A 123 3.66 1.26 4.59
N TYR A 124 4.26 2.20 3.87
CA TYR A 124 4.83 1.86 2.56
C TYR A 124 6.13 1.07 2.64
N TYR A 125 7.00 1.30 3.66
CA TYR A 125 8.16 0.45 3.82
C TYR A 125 7.81 -1.00 4.22
N THR A 126 6.69 -1.21 4.91
CA THR A 126 6.18 -2.57 5.14
C THR A 126 5.73 -3.22 3.83
N LEU A 127 5.07 -2.48 2.94
CA LEU A 127 4.73 -3.00 1.60
C LEU A 127 5.99 -3.31 0.79
N VAL A 128 7.01 -2.43 0.82
CA VAL A 128 8.33 -2.68 0.18
C VAL A 128 8.96 -3.96 0.72
N SER A 129 9.01 -4.13 2.04
CA SER A 129 9.60 -5.30 2.67
C SER A 129 8.89 -6.58 2.24
N ASN A 130 7.55 -6.60 2.30
CA ASN A 130 6.77 -7.76 1.88
C ASN A 130 6.95 -8.09 0.39
N ALA A 131 7.01 -7.06 -0.47
CA ALA A 131 7.30 -7.24 -1.88
C ALA A 131 8.71 -7.84 -2.09
N ASN A 132 9.72 -7.39 -1.34
CA ASN A 132 11.07 -7.92 -1.41
C ASN A 132 11.13 -9.41 -1.04
N TYR A 133 10.40 -9.86 -0.02
CA TYR A 133 10.31 -11.30 0.31
C TYR A 133 9.73 -12.12 -0.84
N ILE A 134 8.68 -11.62 -1.51
CA ILE A 134 8.10 -12.30 -2.69
C ILE A 134 9.13 -12.34 -3.83
N LEU A 135 9.76 -11.21 -4.14
CA LEU A 135 10.74 -11.10 -5.23
C LEU A 135 11.96 -11.99 -5.01
N ALA A 136 12.46 -12.10 -3.78
CA ALA A 136 13.59 -12.94 -3.44
C ALA A 136 13.31 -14.45 -3.63
N SER A 137 12.06 -14.87 -3.69
CA SER A 137 11.66 -16.26 -3.90
C SER A 137 11.58 -16.68 -5.37
N GLU A 138 11.77 -15.76 -6.33
CA GLU A 138 11.58 -16.04 -7.77
C GLU A 138 12.34 -17.27 -8.25
N ALA A 139 13.62 -17.40 -7.87
CA ALA A 139 14.48 -18.49 -8.32
C ALA A 139 14.07 -19.88 -7.80
N THR A 140 13.34 -19.93 -6.69
CA THR A 140 12.93 -21.18 -6.03
C THR A 140 11.45 -21.47 -6.13
N MET A 141 10.66 -20.49 -6.58
CA MET A 141 9.21 -20.59 -6.67
C MET A 141 8.78 -21.61 -7.72
N GLN A 142 7.96 -22.57 -7.30
CA GLN A 142 7.42 -23.60 -8.18
C GLN A 142 6.09 -23.15 -8.81
N GLY A 143 5.76 -23.67 -9.97
CA GLY A 143 4.50 -23.41 -10.66
C GLY A 143 4.64 -23.12 -12.14
N GLU A 144 3.53 -22.85 -12.79
CA GLU A 144 3.51 -22.44 -14.19
C GLU A 144 4.18 -21.08 -14.40
N SER A 145 4.98 -20.96 -15.44
CA SER A 145 5.74 -19.73 -15.73
C SER A 145 4.85 -18.48 -15.80
N ALA A 146 3.63 -18.60 -16.34
CA ALA A 146 2.67 -17.49 -16.40
C ALA A 146 2.21 -17.04 -15.00
N LYS A 147 1.99 -17.98 -14.08
CA LYS A 147 1.61 -17.67 -12.70
C LYS A 147 2.76 -17.03 -11.92
N ILE A 148 3.99 -17.56 -12.09
CA ILE A 148 5.19 -16.96 -11.48
C ILE A 148 5.36 -15.51 -11.99
N LYS A 149 5.28 -15.29 -13.30
CA LYS A 149 5.35 -13.95 -13.89
C LYS A 149 4.27 -13.01 -13.32
N ASN A 150 3.06 -13.51 -13.15
CA ASN A 150 1.96 -12.73 -12.58
C ASN A 150 2.26 -12.30 -11.14
N VAL A 151 2.71 -13.22 -10.27
CA VAL A 151 3.08 -12.92 -8.88
C VAL A 151 4.24 -11.92 -8.82
N MET A 152 5.33 -12.19 -9.57
CA MET A 152 6.51 -11.31 -9.60
C MET A 152 6.17 -9.93 -10.14
N GLY A 153 5.40 -9.85 -11.24
CA GLY A 153 4.98 -8.58 -11.83
C GLY A 153 4.16 -7.72 -10.86
N GLN A 154 3.25 -8.33 -10.10
CA GLN A 154 2.51 -7.63 -9.06
C GLN A 154 3.43 -7.16 -7.92
N ALA A 155 4.37 -7.98 -7.46
CA ALA A 155 5.31 -7.61 -6.41
C ALA A 155 6.21 -6.43 -6.83
N TYR A 156 6.72 -6.42 -8.07
CA TYR A 156 7.45 -5.29 -8.64
C TYR A 156 6.57 -4.02 -8.70
N ALA A 157 5.33 -4.14 -9.17
CA ALA A 157 4.40 -3.00 -9.23
C ALA A 157 4.10 -2.42 -7.84
N ILE A 158 3.90 -3.28 -6.83
CA ILE A 158 3.68 -2.87 -5.43
C ILE A 158 4.91 -2.15 -4.88
N ARG A 159 6.12 -2.63 -5.15
CA ARG A 159 7.35 -1.98 -4.69
C ARG A 159 7.53 -0.62 -5.36
N ALA A 160 7.32 -0.53 -6.67
CA ALA A 160 7.33 0.74 -7.40
C ALA A 160 6.31 1.73 -6.86
N PHE A 161 5.07 1.29 -6.67
CA PHE A 161 3.99 2.09 -6.09
C PHE A 161 4.36 2.60 -4.69
N SER A 162 4.90 1.74 -3.84
CA SER A 162 5.25 2.08 -2.47
C SER A 162 6.38 3.12 -2.41
N TYR A 163 7.43 2.96 -3.20
CA TYR A 163 8.49 3.97 -3.32
C TYR A 163 7.98 5.27 -3.94
N PHE A 164 7.08 5.19 -4.91
CA PHE A 164 6.45 6.36 -5.52
C PHE A 164 5.63 7.16 -4.50
N MET A 165 4.87 6.51 -3.63
CA MET A 165 4.15 7.18 -2.54
C MET A 165 5.10 7.76 -1.50
N LEU A 166 6.16 7.03 -1.13
CA LEU A 166 7.16 7.51 -0.17
C LEU A 166 7.90 8.75 -0.68
N VAL A 167 8.38 8.75 -1.92
CA VAL A 167 9.17 9.86 -2.45
C VAL A 167 8.35 11.15 -2.55
N GLN A 168 7.07 11.05 -2.89
CA GLN A 168 6.16 12.20 -2.93
C GLN A 168 5.89 12.79 -1.53
N ASN A 169 5.93 11.98 -0.48
CA ASN A 169 5.68 12.42 0.88
C ASN A 169 6.94 12.90 1.62
N PHE A 170 8.13 12.41 1.26
CA PHE A 170 9.35 12.60 2.06
C PHE A 170 10.52 13.22 1.30
N ALA A 171 10.34 13.53 0.02
CA ALA A 171 11.35 14.20 -0.79
C ALA A 171 10.74 15.38 -1.57
N ARG A 172 11.59 16.12 -2.25
CA ARG A 172 11.15 17.19 -3.17
C ARG A 172 10.69 16.60 -4.50
N THR A 173 10.00 17.42 -5.30
CA THR A 173 9.59 17.05 -6.66
C THR A 173 10.81 16.64 -7.51
N TYR A 174 10.60 15.76 -8.51
CA TYR A 174 11.70 15.23 -9.31
C TYR A 174 12.47 16.33 -10.04
N LYS A 175 11.77 17.13 -10.84
CA LYS A 175 12.38 18.10 -11.73
C LYS A 175 13.08 19.22 -10.97
N GLY A 176 14.38 19.37 -11.21
CA GLY A 176 15.22 20.39 -10.57
C GLY A 176 15.72 19.99 -9.16
N HIS A 177 15.38 18.78 -8.68
CA HIS A 177 15.75 18.27 -7.36
C HIS A 177 16.33 16.86 -7.40
N GLU A 178 16.83 16.45 -8.56
CA GLU A 178 17.30 15.09 -8.82
C GLU A 178 18.45 14.68 -7.86
N GLN A 179 19.25 15.64 -7.43
CA GLN A 179 20.39 15.41 -6.51
C GLN A 179 20.05 15.63 -5.03
N ASP A 180 18.84 16.10 -4.74
CA ASP A 180 18.41 16.30 -3.35
C ASP A 180 18.22 14.97 -2.62
N PRO A 181 18.24 14.96 -1.27
CA PRO A 181 17.98 13.75 -0.49
C PRO A 181 16.61 13.15 -0.81
N GLY A 182 16.62 11.91 -1.28
CA GLY A 182 15.44 11.09 -1.55
C GLY A 182 15.11 10.16 -0.39
N LEU A 183 15.18 8.84 -0.62
CA LEU A 183 14.81 7.78 0.32
C LEU A 183 15.92 6.75 0.49
N PRO A 184 15.99 6.04 1.61
CA PRO A 184 16.68 4.75 1.69
C PRO A 184 16.06 3.74 0.72
N ILE A 185 16.88 3.01 -0.03
CA ILE A 185 16.42 2.02 -1.00
C ILE A 185 16.77 0.63 -0.48
N TYR A 186 15.75 -0.23 -0.36
CA TYR A 186 15.87 -1.64 0.00
C TYR A 186 15.26 -2.48 -1.12
N THR A 187 16.05 -3.33 -1.73
CA THR A 187 15.64 -4.23 -2.84
C THR A 187 15.67 -5.70 -2.43
N GLU A 188 16.16 -5.99 -1.25
CA GLU A 188 16.26 -7.31 -0.65
C GLU A 188 15.41 -7.40 0.62
N PRO A 189 15.04 -8.63 1.07
CA PRO A 189 14.41 -8.82 2.36
C PRO A 189 15.24 -8.22 3.50
N THR A 190 14.58 -7.53 4.42
CA THR A 190 15.22 -6.97 5.60
C THR A 190 15.01 -7.89 6.81
N LEU A 191 16.06 -8.10 7.58
CA LEU A 191 16.09 -8.88 8.81
C LEU A 191 16.26 -7.95 10.01
N PRO A 192 16.01 -8.41 11.24
CA PRO A 192 16.19 -7.58 12.44
C PRO A 192 17.59 -6.95 12.57
N GLU A 193 18.62 -7.62 12.06
CA GLU A 193 20.02 -7.19 12.04
C GLU A 193 20.40 -6.35 10.82
N THR A 194 19.47 -6.12 9.87
CA THR A 194 19.76 -5.32 8.68
C THR A 194 20.07 -3.87 9.09
N GLU A 195 21.25 -3.41 8.73
CA GLU A 195 21.65 -2.03 9.00
C GLU A 195 20.82 -1.03 8.20
N GLY A 196 20.49 0.11 8.85
CA GLY A 196 19.76 1.19 8.19
C GLY A 196 20.58 1.81 7.06
N GLN A 197 19.93 2.05 5.93
CA GLN A 197 20.57 2.68 4.76
C GLN A 197 20.42 4.21 4.81
N PRO A 198 21.42 4.98 4.35
CA PRO A 198 21.28 6.41 4.19
C PRO A 198 20.28 6.73 3.08
N ARG A 199 19.77 7.96 3.07
CA ARG A 199 18.94 8.44 1.95
C ARG A 199 19.75 8.45 0.67
N SER A 200 19.22 7.85 -0.38
CA SER A 200 19.69 8.02 -1.75
C SER A 200 19.24 9.36 -2.31
N THR A 201 19.70 9.74 -3.49
CA THR A 201 19.18 10.94 -4.18
C THR A 201 17.78 10.68 -4.73
N VAL A 202 17.02 11.76 -4.96
CA VAL A 202 15.70 11.68 -5.63
C VAL A 202 15.83 10.94 -6.96
N ALA A 203 16.87 11.25 -7.76
CA ALA A 203 17.12 10.56 -9.03
C ALA A 203 17.24 9.04 -8.87
N LYS A 204 18.02 8.56 -7.90
CA LYS A 204 18.19 7.13 -7.65
C LYS A 204 16.91 6.45 -7.20
N VAL A 205 16.08 7.15 -6.42
CA VAL A 205 14.78 6.60 -6.01
C VAL A 205 13.87 6.42 -7.22
N TYR A 206 13.79 7.42 -8.09
CA TYR A 206 12.98 7.31 -9.31
C TYR A 206 13.56 6.34 -10.33
N GLU A 207 14.87 6.16 -10.39
CA GLU A 207 15.52 5.09 -11.19
C GLU A 207 15.04 3.70 -10.72
N GLN A 208 15.01 3.46 -9.40
CA GLN A 208 14.48 2.22 -8.84
C GLN A 208 12.98 2.05 -9.13
N ILE A 209 12.19 3.12 -8.97
CA ILE A 209 10.75 3.11 -9.27
C ILE A 209 10.50 2.76 -10.73
N GLU A 210 11.25 3.37 -11.66
CA GLU A 210 11.12 3.08 -13.09
C GLU A 210 11.53 1.66 -13.43
N ALA A 211 12.65 1.18 -12.88
CA ALA A 211 13.11 -0.19 -13.10
C ALA A 211 12.05 -1.22 -12.65
N ASP A 212 11.46 -1.01 -11.48
CA ASP A 212 10.43 -1.88 -10.94
C ASP A 212 9.13 -1.84 -11.77
N ILE A 213 8.64 -0.65 -12.11
CA ILE A 213 7.38 -0.56 -12.88
C ILE A 213 7.54 -1.04 -14.32
N ASP A 214 8.70 -0.81 -14.95
CA ASP A 214 8.99 -1.31 -16.29
C ASP A 214 9.05 -2.85 -16.27
N LYS A 215 9.66 -3.44 -15.23
CA LYS A 215 9.70 -4.90 -15.03
C LYS A 215 8.32 -5.47 -14.75
N ALA A 216 7.50 -4.78 -13.97
CA ALA A 216 6.11 -5.18 -13.72
C ALA A 216 5.29 -5.22 -15.03
N VAL A 217 5.39 -4.18 -15.85
CA VAL A 217 4.72 -4.10 -17.16
C VAL A 217 5.17 -5.25 -18.07
N GLU A 218 6.47 -5.55 -18.12
CA GLU A 218 7.02 -6.68 -18.89
C GLU A 218 6.41 -8.01 -18.43
N LEU A 219 6.43 -8.29 -17.13
CA LEU A 219 6.03 -9.58 -16.56
C LEU A 219 4.51 -9.80 -16.60
N LEU A 220 3.72 -8.74 -16.40
CA LEU A 220 2.25 -8.83 -16.39
C LEU A 220 1.64 -8.93 -17.79
N LYS A 221 2.39 -8.60 -18.84
CA LYS A 221 1.89 -8.67 -20.21
C LYS A 221 1.48 -10.09 -20.58
N GLY A 222 0.21 -10.27 -20.90
CA GLY A 222 -0.36 -11.56 -21.30
C GLY A 222 -0.62 -12.53 -20.13
N THR A 223 -0.49 -12.08 -18.88
CA THR A 223 -0.94 -12.87 -17.72
C THR A 223 -2.40 -12.57 -17.40
N GLU A 224 -3.09 -13.56 -16.81
CA GLU A 224 -4.48 -13.43 -16.39
C GLU A 224 -4.58 -12.75 -15.02
N ARG A 225 -5.50 -11.81 -14.88
CA ARG A 225 -5.85 -11.21 -13.59
C ARG A 225 -6.96 -12.00 -12.91
N ILE A 226 -6.71 -12.47 -11.70
CA ILE A 226 -7.66 -13.30 -10.94
C ILE A 226 -8.80 -12.46 -10.35
N HIS A 227 -8.49 -11.23 -9.90
CA HIS A 227 -9.45 -10.35 -9.23
C HIS A 227 -9.14 -8.87 -9.52
N ILE A 228 -10.17 -8.02 -9.55
CA ILE A 228 -10.04 -6.59 -9.85
C ILE A 228 -9.14 -5.84 -8.84
N SER A 229 -8.95 -6.37 -7.64
CA SER A 229 -8.02 -5.82 -6.63
C SER A 229 -6.55 -6.07 -6.95
N HIS A 230 -6.23 -6.95 -7.91
CA HIS A 230 -4.87 -7.24 -8.32
C HIS A 230 -4.39 -6.26 -9.39
N ILE A 231 -3.13 -5.91 -9.34
CA ILE A 231 -2.48 -5.14 -10.40
C ILE A 231 -2.29 -6.05 -11.61
N ASP A 232 -2.92 -5.71 -12.72
CA ASP A 232 -2.71 -6.35 -14.01
C ASP A 232 -1.83 -5.48 -14.93
N TYR A 233 -1.67 -5.90 -16.18
CA TYR A 233 -0.92 -5.18 -17.19
C TYR A 233 -1.41 -3.74 -17.40
N ALA A 234 -2.73 -3.54 -17.50
CA ALA A 234 -3.32 -2.23 -17.72
C ALA A 234 -3.13 -1.30 -16.51
N VAL A 235 -3.31 -1.82 -15.29
CA VAL A 235 -3.08 -1.07 -14.05
C VAL A 235 -1.60 -0.70 -13.90
N ALA A 236 -0.68 -1.63 -14.20
CA ALA A 236 0.76 -1.36 -14.16
C ALA A 236 1.16 -0.24 -15.14
N LEU A 237 0.60 -0.24 -16.36
CA LEU A 237 0.77 0.84 -17.33
C LEU A 237 0.20 2.17 -16.83
N GLY A 238 -0.96 2.15 -16.18
CA GLY A 238 -1.54 3.34 -15.56
C GLY A 238 -0.63 3.93 -14.47
N LEU A 239 -0.04 3.08 -13.63
CA LEU A 239 0.95 3.49 -12.64
C LEU A 239 2.23 4.02 -13.30
N GLN A 240 2.73 3.36 -14.35
CA GLN A 240 3.88 3.82 -15.14
C GLN A 240 3.63 5.21 -15.74
N ALA A 241 2.42 5.45 -16.28
CA ALA A 241 2.04 6.76 -16.79
C ALA A 241 2.07 7.84 -15.71
N ARG A 242 1.54 7.57 -14.51
CA ARG A 242 1.58 8.51 -13.38
C ARG A 242 3.01 8.82 -12.92
N ILE A 243 3.85 7.81 -12.84
CA ILE A 243 5.28 7.97 -12.49
C ILE A 243 5.98 8.84 -13.54
N ALA A 244 5.81 8.51 -14.82
CA ALA A 244 6.40 9.27 -15.93
C ALA A 244 5.91 10.73 -15.97
N MET A 245 4.63 10.98 -15.69
CA MET A 245 4.05 12.32 -15.56
C MET A 245 4.75 13.14 -14.47
N THR A 246 4.95 12.54 -13.29
CA THR A 246 5.62 13.21 -12.15
C THR A 246 7.09 13.55 -12.47
N MET A 247 7.72 12.78 -13.33
CA MET A 247 9.08 13.01 -13.82
C MET A 247 9.14 13.95 -15.02
N GLU A 248 8.01 14.45 -15.52
CA GLU A 248 7.88 15.22 -16.77
C GLU A 248 8.38 14.45 -18.02
N LYS A 249 8.35 13.12 -17.99
CA LYS A 249 8.64 12.25 -19.14
C LYS A 249 7.41 12.07 -20.03
N TRP A 250 7.00 13.13 -20.69
CA TRP A 250 5.72 13.26 -21.39
C TRP A 250 5.47 12.17 -22.46
N ASP A 251 6.49 11.81 -23.23
CA ASP A 251 6.36 10.77 -24.27
C ASP A 251 6.14 9.38 -23.65
N LYS A 252 6.89 9.04 -22.60
CA LYS A 252 6.69 7.79 -21.86
C LYS A 252 5.30 7.75 -21.22
N MET A 253 4.89 8.86 -20.61
CA MET A 253 3.55 9.02 -20.02
C MET A 253 2.46 8.78 -21.05
N LYS A 254 2.52 9.47 -22.20
CA LYS A 254 1.55 9.34 -23.29
C LYS A 254 1.47 7.90 -23.79
N THR A 255 2.62 7.28 -24.07
CA THR A 255 2.69 5.90 -24.54
C THR A 255 2.07 4.93 -23.55
N ALA A 256 2.47 5.00 -22.27
CA ALA A 256 1.95 4.14 -21.22
C ALA A 256 0.44 4.33 -21.01
N ALA A 257 -0.05 5.57 -20.97
CA ALA A 257 -1.47 5.86 -20.80
C ALA A 257 -2.30 5.35 -21.99
N THR A 258 -1.84 5.55 -23.23
CA THR A 258 -2.52 5.05 -24.43
C THR A 258 -2.61 3.53 -24.40
N THR A 259 -1.49 2.85 -24.13
CA THR A 259 -1.46 1.39 -24.05
C THR A 259 -2.34 0.86 -22.89
N ALA A 260 -2.39 1.56 -21.77
CA ALA A 260 -3.28 1.20 -20.64
C ALA A 260 -4.76 1.25 -21.05
N ILE A 261 -5.16 2.30 -21.78
CA ILE A 261 -6.53 2.47 -22.27
C ILE A 261 -6.89 1.37 -23.28
N GLU A 262 -5.96 0.98 -24.14
CA GLU A 262 -6.16 -0.10 -25.12
C GLU A 262 -6.19 -1.50 -24.47
N ALA A 263 -5.49 -1.67 -23.36
CA ALA A 263 -5.36 -2.96 -22.67
C ALA A 263 -6.45 -3.22 -21.62
N THR A 264 -7.20 -2.19 -21.18
CA THR A 264 -8.23 -2.34 -20.17
C THR A 264 -9.61 -2.54 -20.77
N GLU A 265 -10.46 -3.30 -20.07
CA GLU A 265 -11.89 -3.37 -20.33
C GLU A 265 -12.67 -2.19 -19.72
N ALA A 266 -12.04 -1.42 -18.84
CA ALA A 266 -12.65 -0.25 -18.21
C ALA A 266 -12.89 0.85 -19.25
N ASN A 267 -14.00 1.55 -19.10
CA ASN A 267 -14.44 2.59 -20.02
C ASN A 267 -14.57 3.94 -19.29
N ILE A 268 -14.45 5.03 -20.05
CA ILE A 268 -14.78 6.36 -19.53
C ILE A 268 -16.24 6.35 -19.11
N LYS A 269 -16.50 6.80 -17.88
CA LYS A 269 -17.85 6.86 -17.33
C LYS A 269 -18.72 7.82 -18.15
N LYS A 270 -19.88 7.34 -18.58
CA LYS A 270 -20.83 8.18 -19.31
C LYS A 270 -21.42 9.26 -18.41
N PRO A 271 -21.83 10.42 -18.96
CA PRO A 271 -22.41 11.51 -18.16
C PRO A 271 -23.55 11.06 -17.25
N GLU A 272 -24.45 10.22 -17.74
CA GLU A 272 -25.59 9.70 -16.98
C GLU A 272 -25.21 8.78 -15.81
N ASP A 273 -24.00 8.23 -15.83
CA ASP A 273 -23.50 7.35 -14.79
C ASP A 273 -22.70 8.10 -13.73
N ILE A 274 -22.26 9.32 -14.00
CA ILE A 274 -21.41 10.11 -13.08
C ILE A 274 -22.09 10.31 -11.73
N LEU A 275 -23.40 10.49 -11.70
CA LEU A 275 -24.17 10.71 -10.48
C LEU A 275 -24.53 9.43 -9.72
N LYS A 276 -24.24 8.27 -10.27
CA LYS A 276 -24.47 6.96 -9.59
C LYS A 276 -23.46 6.64 -8.49
N GLY A 277 -22.51 7.54 -8.24
CA GLY A 277 -21.48 7.35 -7.22
C GLY A 277 -20.22 6.64 -7.74
N MET A 278 -19.28 6.37 -6.84
CA MET A 278 -17.98 5.73 -7.11
C MET A 278 -17.64 4.70 -6.03
N ASN A 279 -18.65 4.03 -5.50
CA ASN A 279 -18.56 3.14 -4.34
C ASN A 279 -18.74 1.66 -4.69
N ASP A 280 -18.67 1.31 -5.96
CA ASP A 280 -18.82 -0.05 -6.46
C ASP A 280 -17.67 -0.38 -7.43
N GLN A 281 -16.94 -1.43 -7.13
CA GLN A 281 -15.82 -1.89 -7.96
C GLN A 281 -16.27 -2.44 -9.33
N SER A 282 -17.55 -2.82 -9.48
CA SER A 282 -18.13 -3.29 -10.74
C SER A 282 -18.46 -2.18 -11.73
N LEU A 283 -18.31 -0.92 -11.34
CA LEU A 283 -18.54 0.21 -12.25
C LEU A 283 -17.56 0.14 -13.43
N SER A 284 -18.08 0.42 -14.63
CA SER A 284 -17.39 0.27 -15.90
C SER A 284 -16.09 1.10 -16.03
N ASN A 285 -15.91 2.11 -15.19
CA ASN A 285 -14.70 2.96 -15.20
C ASN A 285 -13.64 2.57 -14.17
N VAL A 286 -13.85 1.49 -13.42
CA VAL A 286 -12.91 1.02 -12.42
C VAL A 286 -11.89 0.07 -13.05
N MET A 287 -10.65 0.48 -13.11
CA MET A 287 -9.54 -0.36 -13.56
C MET A 287 -8.96 -1.20 -12.42
N TRP A 288 -8.94 -0.65 -11.19
CA TRP A 288 -8.37 -1.28 -10.02
C TRP A 288 -9.15 -0.85 -8.78
N GLY A 289 -9.62 -1.81 -8.00
CA GLY A 289 -10.43 -1.53 -6.84
C GLY A 289 -10.41 -2.66 -5.81
N ALA A 290 -10.46 -2.32 -4.53
CA ALA A 290 -10.59 -3.30 -3.45
C ALA A 290 -12.06 -3.57 -3.16
N GLU A 291 -12.43 -4.85 -3.03
CA GLU A 291 -13.72 -5.23 -2.46
C GLU A 291 -13.61 -5.25 -0.93
N ILE A 292 -14.36 -4.36 -0.29
CA ILE A 292 -14.39 -4.26 1.17
C ILE A 292 -15.72 -4.83 1.64
N ILE A 293 -15.70 -6.09 2.08
CA ILE A 293 -16.88 -6.76 2.64
C ILE A 293 -17.14 -6.31 4.09
N ALA A 294 -18.34 -6.56 4.59
CA ALA A 294 -18.78 -6.12 5.93
C ALA A 294 -17.80 -6.51 7.05
N ASP A 295 -17.29 -7.74 7.02
CA ASP A 295 -16.34 -8.25 8.03
C ASP A 295 -14.96 -7.59 7.97
N GLN A 296 -14.64 -6.93 6.87
CA GLN A 296 -13.38 -6.21 6.64
C GLN A 296 -13.53 -4.70 6.82
N SER A 297 -14.77 -4.21 6.90
CA SER A 297 -15.05 -2.80 7.06
C SER A 297 -14.88 -2.37 8.52
N SER A 298 -14.21 -1.23 8.73
CA SER A 298 -14.26 -0.57 10.02
C SER A 298 -15.42 0.43 10.04
N GLN A 299 -16.38 0.19 10.92
CA GLN A 299 -17.55 1.06 11.07
C GLN A 299 -17.17 2.52 11.37
N TRP A 300 -16.04 2.75 12.03
CA TRP A 300 -15.59 4.08 12.49
C TRP A 300 -14.42 4.65 11.69
N ALA A 301 -13.66 3.82 11.01
CA ALA A 301 -12.42 4.23 10.37
C ALA A 301 -12.38 4.04 8.85
N SER A 302 -13.52 3.76 8.21
CA SER A 302 -13.60 3.66 6.75
C SER A 302 -13.57 5.04 6.10
N PHE A 303 -13.15 5.09 4.84
CA PHE A 303 -13.25 6.29 4.02
C PHE A 303 -14.68 6.87 4.01
N PHE A 304 -15.67 6.02 3.81
CA PHE A 304 -17.09 6.43 3.78
C PHE A 304 -17.55 7.03 5.11
N THR A 305 -17.11 6.49 6.23
CA THR A 305 -17.41 7.05 7.56
C THR A 305 -16.88 8.48 7.71
N HIS A 306 -15.73 8.79 7.10
CA HIS A 306 -15.15 10.12 7.12
C HIS A 306 -15.79 11.11 6.13
N MET A 307 -16.36 10.61 5.04
CA MET A 307 -16.90 11.44 3.96
C MET A 307 -18.42 11.54 3.98
N ASP A 308 -19.13 10.53 4.48
CA ASP A 308 -20.58 10.51 4.54
C ASP A 308 -21.11 11.49 5.59
N ALA A 309 -21.66 12.61 5.13
CA ALA A 309 -22.28 13.62 5.98
C ALA A 309 -23.70 13.26 6.43
N SER A 310 -24.33 12.23 5.86
CA SER A 310 -25.70 11.80 6.20
C SER A 310 -25.74 10.87 7.42
N ALA A 311 -24.66 10.15 7.68
CA ALA A 311 -24.56 9.27 8.83
C ALA A 311 -24.12 10.03 10.08
N GLU A 312 -24.65 9.68 11.26
CA GLU A 312 -24.23 10.23 12.56
C GLU A 312 -22.82 9.78 12.96
N LYS A 313 -21.87 9.85 12.03
CA LYS A 313 -20.49 9.40 12.18
C LYS A 313 -19.51 10.54 11.97
N TYR A 314 -18.29 10.23 11.57
CA TYR A 314 -17.22 11.23 11.47
C TYR A 314 -17.45 12.25 10.36
N GLY A 315 -18.05 11.84 9.25
CA GLY A 315 -18.40 12.75 8.16
C GLY A 315 -19.40 13.83 8.58
N ALA A 316 -20.40 13.49 9.38
CA ALA A 316 -21.36 14.46 9.90
C ALA A 316 -20.75 15.42 10.94
N ARG A 317 -19.80 14.93 11.77
CA ARG A 317 -19.21 15.69 12.87
C ARG A 317 -17.97 16.49 12.49
N ALA A 318 -17.30 16.11 11.42
CA ALA A 318 -16.10 16.76 10.89
C ALA A 318 -16.19 16.80 9.36
N ARG A 319 -17.17 17.58 8.88
CA ARG A 319 -17.52 17.65 7.46
C ARG A 319 -16.34 18.10 6.62
N LYS A 320 -16.14 17.41 5.52
CA LYS A 320 -15.22 17.77 4.46
C LYS A 320 -16.07 18.27 3.29
N THR A 321 -15.93 19.54 2.99
CA THR A 321 -16.73 20.21 1.98
C THR A 321 -15.86 20.66 0.82
N ILE A 322 -16.44 20.80 -0.36
CA ILE A 322 -15.73 21.45 -1.45
C ILE A 322 -15.40 22.90 -1.08
N ASN A 323 -14.26 23.39 -1.54
CA ASN A 323 -13.94 24.80 -1.49
C ASN A 323 -14.98 25.60 -2.28
N THR A 324 -15.59 26.61 -1.65
CA THR A 324 -16.65 27.40 -2.26
C THR A 324 -16.17 28.20 -3.49
N GLU A 325 -14.93 28.64 -3.52
CA GLU A 325 -14.34 29.32 -4.67
C GLU A 325 -14.21 28.35 -5.84
N LEU A 326 -13.65 27.17 -5.61
CA LEU A 326 -13.57 26.11 -6.62
C LEU A 326 -14.97 25.75 -7.16
N TYR A 327 -15.95 25.60 -6.27
CA TYR A 327 -17.33 25.31 -6.69
C TYR A 327 -17.93 26.43 -7.55
N ALA A 328 -17.63 27.70 -7.23
CA ALA A 328 -18.11 28.85 -7.99
C ALA A 328 -17.49 28.90 -9.41
N GLU A 329 -16.25 28.45 -9.56
CA GLU A 329 -15.55 28.40 -10.86
C GLU A 329 -16.03 27.24 -11.75
N MET A 330 -16.67 26.21 -11.17
CA MET A 330 -17.21 25.10 -11.96
C MET A 330 -18.30 25.61 -12.91
N SER A 331 -18.20 25.24 -14.19
CA SER A 331 -19.25 25.55 -15.18
C SER A 331 -20.61 25.07 -14.71
N ILE A 332 -21.65 25.88 -14.90
CA ILE A 332 -23.04 25.49 -14.61
C ILE A 332 -23.52 24.29 -15.44
N LYS A 333 -22.81 23.97 -16.54
CA LYS A 333 -23.06 22.79 -17.37
C LYS A 333 -22.30 21.55 -16.89
N ASP A 334 -21.41 21.69 -15.90
CA ASP A 334 -20.69 20.55 -15.35
C ASP A 334 -21.60 19.74 -14.43
N ILE A 335 -21.94 18.53 -14.86
CA ILE A 335 -22.85 17.66 -14.12
C ILE A 335 -22.30 17.26 -12.75
N ARG A 336 -20.96 17.29 -12.55
CA ARG A 336 -20.32 17.01 -11.26
C ARG A 336 -20.70 18.02 -10.19
N ARG A 337 -21.24 19.19 -10.53
CA ARG A 337 -21.81 20.13 -9.55
C ARG A 337 -22.88 19.48 -8.67
N ALA A 338 -23.61 18.50 -9.21
CA ALA A 338 -24.63 17.77 -8.45
C ALA A 338 -24.09 16.80 -7.40
N TRP A 339 -22.78 16.57 -7.36
CA TRP A 339 -22.13 15.85 -6.24
C TRP A 339 -22.12 16.66 -4.95
N TRP A 340 -22.25 17.97 -5.07
CA TRP A 340 -22.16 18.92 -3.97
C TRP A 340 -23.51 19.55 -3.70
N ASN A 341 -23.87 19.69 -2.44
CA ASN A 341 -25.08 20.41 -2.05
C ASN A 341 -24.73 21.85 -1.67
N PRO A 342 -24.96 22.84 -2.55
CA PRO A 342 -24.65 24.23 -2.28
C PRO A 342 -25.52 24.84 -1.15
N ASP A 343 -26.67 24.25 -0.88
CA ASP A 343 -27.62 24.72 0.14
C ASP A 343 -27.35 24.10 1.52
N ASP A 344 -26.42 23.15 1.60
CA ASP A 344 -25.98 22.58 2.88
C ASP A 344 -25.10 23.58 3.63
N LYS A 345 -25.78 24.47 4.33
CA LYS A 345 -25.19 25.57 5.12
C LYS A 345 -24.72 25.13 6.51
N ALA A 346 -24.65 23.85 6.75
CA ALA A 346 -24.25 23.34 8.05
C ALA A 346 -22.74 23.37 8.27
#